data_ae8f70bd690c84f8df518f38c91e0322
#
_entry.id   ae8f70bd690c84f8df518f38c91e0322
#
_cell.length_a   1.000
_cell.length_b   1.000
_cell.length_c   1.000
_cell.angle_alpha   90.00
_cell.angle_beta   90.00
_cell.angle_gamma   90.00
#
_symmetry.space_group_name_H-M   'P 1'
#
loop_
_entity.id
_entity.type
_entity.pdbx_description
1 polymer ?
#
loop_
_entity_poly.entity_id
_entity_poly.type
_entity_poly.pdbx_seq_one_letter_code
_entity_poly.pdbx_strand_id
1 'polypeptide(L)'
;NKNISKRFKNVQKIQDTFTHCFFNSTQTNEKFSELTSDKEVNSSRYNFFHANYLYSVGKEKEAKIIIEESLKLYPRNLILNQFKIDLQDKKKVILNNNFDCKNISHNIAEFFYILANAMSKQYKFALSNFYLNLGKYLNPNFISFDVLQAENFYMTDQLDKSKTIYERIGKKGSEYYWFASKQIVSILKEENKEEDPLKYLYERYKKISEPNIYQKFDYANFLKNNDEFEKSIKYYTEVLNLIDENNYLYPKVTDGRGVAYERINEWEKAEKDLLNSLKVSPEQAYVLNYLAYSWIEQGINIEKSLQMLKKANQIKKNDGYIIDSIGWALFKLHRHEEAKEYLELAVLLMPSDPVINDHFGDSLWMNDYKIQARYYWNYVLNLKETDQKLRNSVKNKLLFGKNSDL
;
A
#
# COMPACT_ATOMS: atom_id res chain seq x y z
N ASN A 1 16.56 -1.86 -24.96
CA ASN A 1 17.85 -1.14 -24.98
C ASN A 1 17.80 0.30 -24.47
N LYS A 2 16.71 1.10 -24.67
CA LYS A 2 16.59 2.47 -24.10
C LYS A 2 16.64 2.49 -22.55
N ASN A 3 16.07 1.51 -21.88
CA ASN A 3 16.06 1.43 -20.41
C ASN A 3 17.44 1.08 -19.81
N ILE A 4 18.24 0.29 -20.49
CA ILE A 4 19.61 -0.05 -20.04
C ILE A 4 20.49 1.18 -20.15
N SER A 5 20.40 1.96 -21.25
CA SER A 5 21.17 3.18 -21.42
C SER A 5 20.79 4.29 -20.41
N LYS A 6 19.50 4.41 -20.04
CA LYS A 6 19.03 5.38 -19.03
C LYS A 6 19.55 5.02 -17.63
N ARG A 7 19.57 3.73 -17.26
CA ARG A 7 20.10 3.25 -15.96
C ARG A 7 21.62 3.48 -15.84
N PHE A 8 22.39 3.23 -16.90
CA PHE A 8 23.83 3.51 -16.92
C PHE A 8 24.12 5.01 -16.75
N LYS A 9 23.36 5.89 -17.41
CA LYS A 9 23.48 7.34 -17.26
C LYS A 9 23.23 7.80 -15.82
N ASN A 10 22.26 7.20 -15.12
CA ASN A 10 21.99 7.54 -13.72
C ASN A 10 23.14 7.13 -12.80
N VAL A 11 23.74 5.95 -12.99
CA VAL A 11 24.92 5.53 -12.20
C VAL A 11 26.10 6.48 -12.45
N GLN A 12 26.33 6.91 -13.70
CA GLN A 12 27.36 7.89 -14.02
C GLN A 12 27.11 9.24 -13.32
N LYS A 13 25.87 9.74 -13.32
CA LYS A 13 25.51 10.98 -12.59
C LYS A 13 25.76 10.87 -11.10
N ILE A 14 25.44 9.73 -10.48
CA ILE A 14 25.71 9.46 -9.07
C ILE A 14 27.22 9.51 -8.80
N GLN A 15 27.99 8.80 -9.61
CA GLN A 15 29.45 8.76 -9.51
C GLN A 15 30.06 10.14 -9.67
N ASP A 16 29.64 10.90 -10.69
CA ASP A 16 30.10 12.27 -10.96
C ASP A 16 29.82 13.19 -9.75
N THR A 17 28.57 13.16 -9.24
CA THR A 17 28.16 13.95 -8.09
C THR A 17 28.98 13.64 -6.86
N PHE A 18 29.21 12.34 -6.55
CA PHE A 18 30.03 11.96 -5.40
C PHE A 18 31.51 12.28 -5.56
N THR A 19 32.03 12.21 -6.79
CA THR A 19 33.40 12.63 -7.10
C THR A 19 33.58 14.13 -6.83
N HIS A 20 32.67 14.98 -7.33
CA HIS A 20 32.71 16.42 -7.04
C HIS A 20 32.61 16.72 -5.55
N CYS A 21 31.74 15.99 -4.82
CA CYS A 21 31.61 16.16 -3.38
C CYS A 21 32.91 15.75 -2.63
N PHE A 22 33.47 14.58 -2.98
CA PHE A 22 34.67 14.05 -2.34
C PHE A 22 35.87 15.01 -2.46
N PHE A 23 36.03 15.64 -3.63
CA PHE A 23 37.07 16.63 -3.87
C PHE A 23 36.71 18.07 -3.43
N ASN A 24 35.62 18.26 -2.69
CA ASN A 24 35.14 19.60 -2.27
C ASN A 24 34.96 20.60 -3.41
N SER A 25 34.53 20.16 -4.58
CA SER A 25 34.31 21.02 -5.74
C SER A 25 33.20 22.04 -5.48
N THR A 26 33.38 23.25 -5.98
CA THR A 26 32.34 24.30 -5.95
C THR A 26 31.08 23.92 -6.70
N GLN A 27 31.19 22.98 -7.66
CA GLN A 27 30.06 22.47 -8.46
C GLN A 27 29.24 21.38 -7.75
N THR A 28 29.64 20.93 -6.57
CA THR A 28 28.93 19.81 -5.84
C THR A 28 27.43 20.06 -5.72
N ASN A 29 27.03 21.29 -5.36
CA ASN A 29 25.61 21.62 -5.21
C ASN A 29 24.85 21.54 -6.53
N GLU A 30 25.44 22.01 -7.62
CA GLU A 30 24.89 21.93 -8.99
C GLU A 30 24.76 20.46 -9.42
N LYS A 31 25.77 19.63 -9.18
CA LYS A 31 25.74 18.20 -9.51
C LYS A 31 24.66 17.43 -8.77
N PHE A 32 24.41 17.72 -7.50
CA PHE A 32 23.26 17.18 -6.78
C PHE A 32 21.94 17.63 -7.39
N SER A 33 21.80 18.91 -7.78
CA SER A 33 20.60 19.42 -8.45
C SER A 33 20.35 18.76 -9.79
N GLU A 34 21.40 18.55 -10.61
CA GLU A 34 21.32 17.79 -11.87
C GLU A 34 20.90 16.34 -11.65
N LEU A 35 21.42 15.67 -10.61
CA LEU A 35 21.10 14.29 -10.27
C LEU A 35 19.63 14.11 -9.89
N THR A 36 19.03 15.10 -9.24
CA THR A 36 17.67 15.05 -8.70
C THR A 36 16.62 15.75 -9.59
N SER A 37 17.01 16.33 -10.72
CA SER A 37 16.14 17.12 -11.61
C SER A 37 15.11 16.29 -12.40
N ASP A 38 15.36 15.00 -12.65
CA ASP A 38 14.48 14.12 -13.42
C ASP A 38 13.25 13.73 -12.61
N LYS A 39 12.10 14.37 -12.89
CA LYS A 39 10.84 14.11 -12.20
C LYS A 39 10.23 12.74 -12.49
N GLU A 40 10.67 12.06 -13.54
CA GLU A 40 10.20 10.70 -13.87
C GLU A 40 10.90 9.62 -13.01
N VAL A 41 11.99 9.96 -12.36
CA VAL A 41 12.75 9.05 -11.51
C VAL A 41 12.56 9.41 -10.05
N ASN A 42 12.29 8.40 -9.20
CA ASN A 42 12.25 8.63 -7.75
C ASN A 42 13.64 9.00 -7.23
N SER A 43 13.85 10.29 -7.03
CA SER A 43 15.11 10.87 -6.56
C SER A 43 15.17 11.11 -5.05
N SER A 44 14.15 10.67 -4.28
CA SER A 44 14.02 10.96 -2.84
C SER A 44 15.27 10.60 -2.01
N ARG A 45 15.95 9.51 -2.38
CA ARG A 45 17.21 9.09 -1.73
C ARG A 45 18.33 10.11 -1.98
N TYR A 46 18.47 10.60 -3.19
CA TYR A 46 19.50 11.56 -3.54
C TYR A 46 19.15 12.99 -3.10
N ASN A 47 17.88 13.32 -2.96
CA ASN A 47 17.42 14.52 -2.28
C ASN A 47 17.82 14.51 -0.80
N PHE A 48 17.73 13.36 -0.13
CA PHE A 48 18.25 13.21 1.23
C PHE A 48 19.77 13.43 1.28
N PHE A 49 20.56 12.85 0.35
CA PHE A 49 22.02 13.06 0.32
C PHE A 49 22.37 14.51 0.04
N HIS A 50 21.65 15.18 -0.86
CA HIS A 50 21.80 16.59 -1.14
C HIS A 50 21.53 17.45 0.09
N ALA A 51 20.41 17.24 0.76
CA ALA A 51 20.05 17.96 1.96
C ALA A 51 21.07 17.73 3.10
N ASN A 52 21.56 16.49 3.25
CA ASN A 52 22.58 16.15 4.23
C ASN A 52 23.94 16.83 3.94
N TYR A 53 24.34 16.89 2.66
CA TYR A 53 25.51 17.66 2.22
C TYR A 53 25.35 19.15 2.54
N LEU A 54 24.22 19.77 2.16
CA LEU A 54 23.95 21.18 2.44
C LEU A 54 24.00 21.49 3.94
N TYR A 55 23.40 20.62 4.76
CA TYR A 55 23.46 20.73 6.21
C TYR A 55 24.91 20.66 6.72
N SER A 56 25.72 19.72 6.22
CA SER A 56 27.12 19.53 6.62
C SER A 56 28.04 20.72 6.30
N VAL A 57 27.67 21.53 5.30
CA VAL A 57 28.41 22.75 4.93
C VAL A 57 27.78 24.04 5.50
N GLY A 58 26.87 23.91 6.47
CA GLY A 58 26.26 25.05 7.18
C GLY A 58 25.08 25.71 6.46
N LYS A 59 24.59 25.14 5.35
CA LYS A 59 23.46 25.65 4.55
C LYS A 59 22.13 25.06 5.00
N GLU A 60 21.82 25.18 6.29
CA GLU A 60 20.63 24.56 6.91
C GLU A 60 19.31 24.99 6.25
N LYS A 61 19.18 26.26 5.87
CA LYS A 61 17.94 26.74 5.20
C LYS A 61 17.72 26.06 3.85
N GLU A 62 18.78 25.93 3.05
CA GLU A 62 18.70 25.27 1.74
C GLU A 62 18.38 23.77 1.93
N ALA A 63 18.98 23.12 2.91
CA ALA A 63 18.68 21.72 3.24
C ALA A 63 17.19 21.51 3.59
N LYS A 64 16.59 22.38 4.40
CA LYS A 64 15.15 22.34 4.73
C LYS A 64 14.26 22.49 3.51
N ILE A 65 14.59 23.40 2.60
CA ILE A 65 13.85 23.60 1.35
C ILE A 65 13.85 22.33 0.52
N ILE A 66 15.03 21.71 0.30
CA ILE A 66 15.13 20.44 -0.46
C ILE A 66 14.26 19.33 0.14
N ILE A 67 14.26 19.22 1.48
CA ILE A 67 13.44 18.21 2.17
C ILE A 67 11.96 18.49 2.00
N GLU A 68 11.52 19.72 2.18
CA GLU A 68 10.11 20.10 2.08
C GLU A 68 9.58 19.92 0.65
N GLU A 69 10.35 20.30 -0.37
CA GLU A 69 10.00 20.09 -1.76
C GLU A 69 9.96 18.59 -2.11
N SER A 70 10.94 17.83 -1.61
CA SER A 70 10.96 16.38 -1.81
C SER A 70 9.77 15.68 -1.13
N LEU A 71 9.38 16.13 0.07
CA LEU A 71 8.23 15.59 0.79
C LEU A 71 6.87 15.95 0.15
N LYS A 72 6.77 17.01 -0.66
CA LYS A 72 5.58 17.27 -1.49
C LYS A 72 5.38 16.17 -2.53
N LEU A 73 6.47 15.65 -3.10
CA LEU A 73 6.44 14.59 -4.11
C LEU A 73 6.44 13.19 -3.48
N TYR A 74 7.12 13.02 -2.35
CA TYR A 74 7.32 11.74 -1.65
C TYR A 74 6.93 11.86 -0.16
N PRO A 75 5.67 12.18 0.17
CA PRO A 75 5.25 12.58 1.51
C PRO A 75 5.41 11.49 2.57
N ARG A 76 5.51 10.23 2.14
CA ARG A 76 5.71 9.06 3.02
C ARG A 76 7.13 8.51 2.99
N ASN A 77 8.09 9.24 2.44
CA ASN A 77 9.48 8.78 2.44
C ASN A 77 10.05 8.76 3.87
N LEU A 78 10.42 7.58 4.32
CA LEU A 78 10.82 7.31 5.70
C LEU A 78 12.06 8.12 6.13
N ILE A 79 13.08 8.17 5.26
CA ILE A 79 14.34 8.84 5.56
C ILE A 79 14.16 10.36 5.61
N LEU A 80 13.42 10.92 4.64
CA LEU A 80 13.17 12.35 4.57
C LEU A 80 12.32 12.85 5.75
N ASN A 81 11.28 12.10 6.13
CA ASN A 81 10.46 12.46 7.28
C ASN A 81 11.27 12.41 8.58
N GLN A 82 12.07 11.36 8.79
CA GLN A 82 12.92 11.31 9.97
C GLN A 82 13.95 12.42 9.96
N PHE A 83 14.60 12.71 8.84
CA PHE A 83 15.58 13.78 8.77
C PHE A 83 14.96 15.17 9.01
N LYS A 84 13.73 15.40 8.57
CA LYS A 84 12.97 16.62 8.90
C LYS A 84 12.82 16.80 10.41
N ILE A 85 12.48 15.71 11.12
CA ILE A 85 12.36 15.72 12.59
C ILE A 85 13.73 15.96 13.25
N ASP A 86 14.76 15.28 12.78
CA ASP A 86 16.13 15.42 13.31
C ASP A 86 16.65 16.87 13.17
N LEU A 87 16.32 17.55 12.07
CA LEU A 87 16.68 18.98 11.87
C LEU A 87 15.93 19.94 12.80
N GLN A 88 14.75 19.56 13.28
CA GLN A 88 13.99 20.37 14.26
C GLN A 88 14.55 20.20 15.68
N ASP A 89 15.02 19.01 16.00
CA ASP A 89 15.63 18.68 17.31
C ASP A 89 17.15 18.89 17.27
N LYS A 90 17.56 20.16 17.44
CA LYS A 90 18.99 20.57 17.37
C LYS A 90 19.96 19.76 18.25
N LYS A 91 19.48 19.00 19.24
CA LYS A 91 20.29 18.14 20.13
C LYS A 91 20.56 16.75 19.55
N LYS A 92 19.78 16.32 18.54
CA LYS A 92 19.84 14.96 17.96
C LYS A 92 20.45 14.87 16.57
N VAL A 93 20.95 15.96 16.02
CA VAL A 93 21.54 16.00 14.67
C VAL A 93 22.86 15.18 14.56
N ILE A 94 23.25 14.46 15.58
CA ILE A 94 24.21 13.35 15.46
C ILE A 94 23.44 12.15 14.89
N LEU A 95 23.10 12.27 13.75
CA LEU A 95 22.75 11.49 12.57
C LEU A 95 22.72 9.98 12.81
N ASN A 96 21.57 9.50 13.24
CA ASN A 96 21.23 8.07 13.18
C ASN A 96 21.18 7.52 11.74
N ASN A 97 21.45 8.37 10.74
CA ASN A 97 21.41 8.03 9.33
C ASN A 97 22.47 8.87 8.58
N ASN A 98 23.74 8.58 8.85
CA ASN A 98 24.83 9.39 8.35
C ASN A 98 25.29 8.96 6.95
N PHE A 99 25.15 9.86 5.99
CA PHE A 99 25.82 9.76 4.70
C PHE A 99 26.66 11.01 4.48
N ASP A 100 27.97 10.85 4.42
CA ASP A 100 28.90 11.92 4.08
C ASP A 100 29.57 11.60 2.73
N CYS A 101 29.23 12.36 1.69
CA CYS A 101 29.82 12.18 0.36
C CYS A 101 31.32 12.56 0.29
N LYS A 102 31.86 13.18 1.33
CA LYS A 102 33.32 13.40 1.48
C LYS A 102 34.06 12.17 2.02
N ASN A 103 33.31 11.18 2.52
CA ASN A 103 33.85 9.91 2.97
C ASN A 103 33.76 8.87 1.87
N ILE A 104 34.92 8.42 1.36
CA ILE A 104 34.99 7.45 0.28
C ILE A 104 34.29 6.10 0.63
N SER A 105 34.38 5.69 1.92
CA SER A 105 33.70 4.47 2.38
C SER A 105 32.18 4.57 2.25
N HIS A 106 31.60 5.74 2.54
CA HIS A 106 30.16 5.98 2.39
C HIS A 106 29.74 5.96 0.90
N ASN A 107 30.57 6.51 0.01
CA ASN A 107 30.32 6.48 -1.43
C ASN A 107 30.36 5.04 -1.97
N ILE A 108 31.34 4.24 -1.57
CA ILE A 108 31.43 2.83 -1.95
C ILE A 108 30.24 2.02 -1.36
N ALA A 109 29.86 2.31 -0.12
CA ALA A 109 28.69 1.68 0.52
C ALA A 109 27.41 1.92 -0.27
N GLU A 110 27.22 3.12 -0.84
CA GLU A 110 26.06 3.41 -1.69
C GLU A 110 26.05 2.57 -2.97
N PHE A 111 27.18 2.33 -3.61
CA PHE A 111 27.25 1.42 -4.78
C PHE A 111 26.90 -0.01 -4.38
N PHE A 112 27.33 -0.49 -3.21
CA PHE A 112 26.89 -1.80 -2.72
C PHE A 112 25.38 -1.84 -2.46
N TYR A 113 24.78 -0.75 -1.95
CA TYR A 113 23.33 -0.65 -1.80
C TYR A 113 22.59 -0.74 -3.14
N ILE A 114 23.07 -0.03 -4.17
CA ILE A 114 22.50 -0.09 -5.52
C ILE A 114 22.52 -1.52 -6.07
N LEU A 115 23.66 -2.21 -5.91
CA LEU A 115 23.78 -3.62 -6.33
C LEU A 115 22.86 -4.52 -5.52
N ALA A 116 22.83 -4.37 -4.20
CA ALA A 116 21.96 -5.14 -3.32
C ALA A 116 20.48 -4.98 -3.67
N ASN A 117 20.04 -3.74 -3.88
CA ASN A 117 18.65 -3.46 -4.27
C ASN A 117 18.30 -4.06 -5.66
N ALA A 118 19.25 -4.03 -6.60
CA ALA A 118 19.06 -4.68 -7.90
C ALA A 118 18.96 -6.21 -7.79
N MET A 119 19.73 -6.83 -6.90
CA MET A 119 19.68 -8.27 -6.63
C MET A 119 18.39 -8.66 -5.91
N SER A 120 17.97 -7.89 -4.91
CA SER A 120 16.69 -8.12 -4.19
C SER A 120 15.50 -8.09 -5.15
N LYS A 121 15.43 -7.11 -6.06
CA LYS A 121 14.38 -7.03 -7.09
C LYS A 121 14.37 -8.20 -8.09
N GLN A 122 15.45 -8.95 -8.17
CA GLN A 122 15.57 -10.18 -8.97
C GLN A 122 15.39 -11.45 -8.11
N TYR A 123 14.89 -11.31 -6.88
CA TYR A 123 14.73 -12.40 -5.91
C TYR A 123 16.05 -13.12 -5.53
N LYS A 124 17.20 -12.48 -5.76
CA LYS A 124 18.53 -13.01 -5.39
C LYS A 124 18.93 -12.53 -3.99
N PHE A 125 18.12 -12.89 -3.00
CA PHE A 125 18.20 -12.34 -1.64
C PHE A 125 19.53 -12.63 -0.93
N ALA A 126 20.11 -13.82 -1.10
CA ALA A 126 21.41 -14.15 -0.51
C ALA A 126 22.53 -13.23 -1.02
N LEU A 127 22.55 -12.98 -2.34
CA LEU A 127 23.54 -12.08 -2.95
C LEU A 127 23.27 -10.61 -2.56
N SER A 128 21.99 -10.22 -2.47
CA SER A 128 21.61 -8.91 -1.94
C SER A 128 22.16 -8.72 -0.52
N ASN A 129 21.94 -9.68 0.38
CA ASN A 129 22.40 -9.62 1.76
C ASN A 129 23.94 -9.59 1.86
N PHE A 130 24.65 -10.27 0.94
CA PHE A 130 26.11 -10.17 0.87
C PHE A 130 26.56 -8.72 0.59
N TYR A 131 26.01 -8.05 -0.43
CA TYR A 131 26.34 -6.65 -0.72
C TYR A 131 25.89 -5.69 0.40
N LEU A 132 24.76 -5.96 1.05
CA LEU A 132 24.30 -5.17 2.20
C LEU A 132 25.29 -5.26 3.37
N ASN A 133 25.84 -6.44 3.64
CA ASN A 133 26.85 -6.61 4.69
C ASN A 133 28.14 -5.83 4.39
N LEU A 134 28.60 -5.82 3.13
CA LEU A 134 29.72 -5.00 2.71
C LEU A 134 29.42 -3.49 2.87
N GLY A 135 28.24 -3.06 2.45
CA GLY A 135 27.79 -1.68 2.61
C GLY A 135 27.73 -1.26 4.10
N LYS A 136 27.17 -2.12 4.95
CA LYS A 136 27.13 -1.89 6.42
C LYS A 136 28.48 -1.84 7.07
N TYR A 137 29.43 -2.63 6.62
CA TYR A 137 30.82 -2.56 7.10
C TYR A 137 31.45 -1.19 6.81
N LEU A 138 31.17 -0.63 5.63
CA LEU A 138 31.70 0.68 5.20
C LEU A 138 30.92 1.88 5.77
N ASN A 139 29.62 1.72 6.02
CA ASN A 139 28.76 2.74 6.64
C ASN A 139 27.74 2.09 7.58
N PRO A 140 28.15 1.76 8.84
CA PRO A 140 27.31 0.99 9.76
C PRO A 140 26.07 1.75 10.28
N ASN A 141 26.06 3.07 10.14
CA ASN A 141 25.00 3.91 10.68
C ASN A 141 23.92 4.26 9.63
N PHE A 142 24.02 3.76 8.41
CA PHE A 142 23.04 4.08 7.36
C PHE A 142 21.92 3.04 7.33
N ILE A 143 20.75 3.46 7.79
CA ILE A 143 19.59 2.58 8.09
C ILE A 143 19.04 1.82 6.88
N SER A 144 19.24 2.34 5.66
CA SER A 144 18.70 1.69 4.45
C SER A 144 19.23 0.27 4.24
N PHE A 145 20.44 -0.03 4.71
CA PHE A 145 20.98 -1.39 4.66
C PHE A 145 20.18 -2.34 5.55
N ASP A 146 19.82 -1.89 6.76
CA ASP A 146 19.03 -2.67 7.70
C ASP A 146 17.61 -2.87 7.17
N VAL A 147 16.98 -1.84 6.59
CA VAL A 147 15.63 -1.94 6.03
C VAL A 147 15.58 -2.98 4.93
N LEU A 148 16.43 -2.88 3.92
CA LEU A 148 16.43 -3.84 2.80
C LEU A 148 16.83 -5.25 3.26
N GLN A 149 17.71 -5.39 4.26
CA GLN A 149 18.09 -6.67 4.82
C GLN A 149 16.92 -7.34 5.56
N ALA A 150 16.16 -6.56 6.35
CA ALA A 150 14.95 -7.06 7.02
C ALA A 150 13.89 -7.52 6.02
N GLU A 151 13.66 -6.74 4.94
CA GLU A 151 12.77 -7.13 3.85
C GLU A 151 13.22 -8.43 3.17
N ASN A 152 14.52 -8.58 2.86
CA ASN A 152 15.05 -9.82 2.28
C ASN A 152 14.86 -11.04 3.20
N PHE A 153 15.03 -10.88 4.51
CA PHE A 153 14.78 -11.96 5.47
C PHE A 153 13.29 -12.31 5.56
N TYR A 154 12.42 -11.31 5.53
CA TYR A 154 10.96 -11.53 5.47
C TYR A 154 10.57 -12.32 4.22
N MET A 155 11.05 -11.92 3.05
CA MET A 155 10.77 -12.59 1.77
C MET A 155 11.34 -14.01 1.66
N THR A 156 12.23 -14.39 2.57
CA THR A 156 12.84 -15.74 2.64
C THR A 156 12.40 -16.52 3.88
N ASP A 157 11.26 -16.14 4.47
CA ASP A 157 10.66 -16.77 5.65
C ASP A 157 11.59 -16.87 6.88
N GLN A 158 12.58 -15.98 6.96
CA GLN A 158 13.46 -15.85 8.13
C GLN A 158 12.91 -14.80 9.08
N LEU A 159 11.68 -15.03 9.58
CA LEU A 159 10.86 -14.06 10.27
C LEU A 159 11.52 -13.53 11.56
N ASP A 160 12.16 -14.39 12.37
CA ASP A 160 12.86 -13.98 13.59
C ASP A 160 14.01 -13.00 13.32
N LYS A 161 14.78 -13.22 12.25
CA LYS A 161 15.87 -12.31 11.85
C LYS A 161 15.30 -10.97 11.38
N SER A 162 14.24 -11.00 10.58
CA SER A 162 13.54 -9.82 10.12
C SER A 162 13.02 -9.00 11.30
N LYS A 163 12.29 -9.63 12.23
CA LYS A 163 11.76 -9.02 13.46
C LYS A 163 12.87 -8.33 14.28
N THR A 164 13.97 -9.04 14.54
CA THR A 164 15.12 -8.52 15.27
C THR A 164 15.69 -7.25 14.64
N ILE A 165 15.80 -7.22 13.30
CA ILE A 165 16.30 -6.03 12.60
C ILE A 165 15.30 -4.89 12.70
N TYR A 166 13.99 -5.13 12.50
CA TYR A 166 12.97 -4.09 12.65
C TYR A 166 12.92 -3.51 14.07
N GLU A 167 13.08 -4.33 15.11
CA GLU A 167 13.19 -3.84 16.48
C GLU A 167 14.39 -2.89 16.68
N ARG A 168 15.53 -3.18 16.05
CA ARG A 168 16.70 -2.30 16.04
C ARG A 168 16.44 -1.00 15.28
N ILE A 169 15.80 -1.07 14.11
CA ILE A 169 15.37 0.07 13.29
C ILE A 169 14.49 1.00 14.11
N GLY A 170 13.49 0.45 14.81
CA GLY A 170 12.52 1.22 15.60
C GLY A 170 13.14 2.03 16.75
N LYS A 171 14.34 1.70 17.19
CA LYS A 171 15.07 2.45 18.24
C LYS A 171 15.77 3.70 17.71
N LYS A 172 15.84 3.88 16.38
CA LYS A 172 16.65 4.93 15.74
C LYS A 172 15.90 6.24 15.45
N GLY A 173 14.58 6.31 15.67
CA GLY A 173 13.81 7.53 15.49
C GLY A 173 12.30 7.27 15.48
N SER A 174 11.51 8.33 15.61
CA SER A 174 10.05 8.21 15.74
C SER A 174 9.36 7.71 14.48
N GLU A 175 9.81 8.13 13.28
CA GLU A 175 9.29 7.61 12.01
C GLU A 175 9.72 6.15 11.81
N TYR A 176 10.96 5.81 12.17
CA TYR A 176 11.43 4.43 12.13
C TYR A 176 10.72 3.54 13.13
N TYR A 177 10.34 4.06 14.30
CA TYR A 177 9.57 3.33 15.30
C TYR A 177 8.22 2.89 14.75
N TRP A 178 7.47 3.80 14.13
CA TRP A 178 6.17 3.47 13.54
C TRP A 178 6.30 2.52 12.35
N PHE A 179 7.24 2.81 11.44
CA PHE A 179 7.54 1.94 10.31
C PHE A 179 7.84 0.49 10.77
N ALA A 180 8.77 0.32 11.69
CA ALA A 180 9.17 -0.99 12.21
C ALA A 180 8.00 -1.70 12.91
N SER A 181 7.18 -0.97 13.67
CA SER A 181 6.00 -1.54 14.35
C SER A 181 5.01 -2.15 13.36
N LYS A 182 4.77 -1.50 12.22
CA LYS A 182 3.89 -2.04 11.18
C LYS A 182 4.48 -3.29 10.50
N GLN A 183 5.78 -3.30 10.24
CA GLN A 183 6.44 -4.48 9.63
C GLN A 183 6.40 -5.68 10.58
N ILE A 184 6.62 -5.45 11.88
CA ILE A 184 6.52 -6.51 12.88
C ILE A 184 5.09 -7.07 12.96
N VAL A 185 4.06 -6.23 12.85
CA VAL A 185 2.66 -6.70 12.78
C VAL A 185 2.44 -7.66 11.60
N SER A 186 3.02 -7.37 10.42
CA SER A 186 2.93 -8.28 9.28
C SER A 186 3.58 -9.63 9.58
N ILE A 187 4.73 -9.61 10.27
CA ILE A 187 5.41 -10.84 10.71
C ILE A 187 4.53 -11.63 11.71
N LEU A 188 3.96 -10.96 12.72
CA LEU A 188 3.12 -11.61 13.74
C LEU A 188 1.90 -12.29 13.12
N LYS A 189 1.32 -11.70 12.06
CA LYS A 189 0.19 -12.30 11.33
C LYS A 189 0.58 -13.59 10.60
N GLU A 190 1.78 -13.64 10.05
CA GLU A 190 2.27 -14.85 9.36
C GLU A 190 2.69 -15.96 10.33
N GLU A 191 3.30 -15.57 11.45
CA GLU A 191 3.77 -16.54 12.45
C GLU A 191 2.63 -17.29 13.16
N ASN A 192 1.39 -16.80 13.15
CA ASN A 192 0.23 -17.35 13.92
C ASN A 192 0.58 -17.66 15.39
N LYS A 193 1.51 -16.86 15.97
CA LYS A 193 1.97 -17.02 17.35
C LYS A 193 1.03 -16.31 18.34
N GLU A 194 1.25 -16.55 19.64
CA GLU A 194 0.42 -16.06 20.76
C GLU A 194 0.31 -14.52 20.87
N GLU A 195 1.22 -13.77 20.27
CA GLU A 195 1.23 -12.31 20.32
C GLU A 195 0.17 -11.72 19.38
N ASP A 196 -0.90 -11.14 19.96
CA ASP A 196 -1.99 -10.53 19.22
C ASP A 196 -1.52 -9.27 18.44
N PRO A 197 -1.58 -9.27 17.10
CA PRO A 197 -1.17 -8.14 16.28
C PRO A 197 -1.92 -6.84 16.58
N LEU A 198 -3.22 -6.93 16.96
CA LEU A 198 -4.03 -5.78 17.34
C LEU A 198 -3.51 -5.14 18.63
N LYS A 199 -3.30 -5.95 19.66
CA LYS A 199 -2.77 -5.50 20.96
C LYS A 199 -1.36 -4.92 20.78
N TYR A 200 -0.50 -5.60 19.99
CA TYR A 200 0.85 -5.13 19.71
C TYR A 200 0.85 -3.73 19.08
N LEU A 201 0.10 -3.51 18.00
CA LEU A 201 0.10 -2.21 17.34
C LEU A 201 -0.57 -1.12 18.17
N TYR A 202 -1.61 -1.46 18.94
CA TYR A 202 -2.23 -0.53 19.88
C TYR A 202 -1.23 -0.01 20.92
N GLU A 203 -0.46 -0.90 21.56
CA GLU A 203 0.55 -0.49 22.54
C GLU A 203 1.68 0.33 21.93
N ARG A 204 2.01 0.07 20.65
CA ARG A 204 3.00 0.87 19.91
C ARG A 204 2.45 2.25 19.56
N TYR A 205 1.21 2.34 19.11
CA TYR A 205 0.56 3.61 18.77
C TYR A 205 0.42 4.52 19.99
N LYS A 206 0.03 3.97 21.14
CA LYS A 206 -0.06 4.72 22.43
C LYS A 206 1.23 5.38 22.87
N LYS A 207 2.39 4.85 22.48
CA LYS A 207 3.70 5.43 22.83
C LYS A 207 4.09 6.63 21.96
N ILE A 208 3.33 6.93 20.90
CA ILE A 208 3.55 8.11 20.08
C ILE A 208 2.79 9.27 20.73
N SER A 209 3.52 10.25 21.27
CA SER A 209 2.90 11.39 21.98
C SER A 209 2.01 12.23 21.07
N GLU A 210 2.48 12.51 19.86
CA GLU A 210 1.78 13.34 18.85
C GLU A 210 1.77 12.63 17.49
N PRO A 211 0.84 11.68 17.25
CA PRO A 211 0.76 10.99 15.99
C PRO A 211 0.43 11.95 14.85
N ASN A 212 1.25 11.94 13.79
CA ASN A 212 0.97 12.71 12.57
C ASN A 212 -0.17 12.10 11.75
N ILE A 213 -0.62 12.83 10.70
CA ILE A 213 -1.73 12.40 9.84
C ILE A 213 -1.52 11.04 9.20
N TYR A 214 -0.27 10.69 8.86
CA TYR A 214 0.07 9.40 8.23
C TYR A 214 0.00 8.25 9.23
N GLN A 215 0.47 8.47 10.45
CA GLN A 215 0.42 7.48 11.52
C GLN A 215 -1.04 7.22 11.94
N LYS A 216 -1.87 8.27 12.07
CA LYS A 216 -3.30 8.14 12.33
C LYS A 216 -4.02 7.38 11.21
N PHE A 217 -3.74 7.72 9.95
CA PHE A 217 -4.32 7.05 8.80
C PHE A 217 -3.92 5.58 8.70
N ASP A 218 -2.63 5.26 8.90
CA ASP A 218 -2.15 3.89 8.92
C ASP A 218 -2.83 3.07 10.02
N TYR A 219 -2.98 3.67 11.21
CA TYR A 219 -3.64 3.01 12.35
C TYR A 219 -5.13 2.80 12.09
N ALA A 220 -5.82 3.78 11.52
CA ALA A 220 -7.22 3.65 11.10
C ALA A 220 -7.40 2.50 10.07
N ASN A 221 -6.53 2.42 9.06
CA ASN A 221 -6.56 1.32 8.08
C ASN A 221 -6.32 -0.04 8.76
N PHE A 222 -5.39 -0.10 9.70
CA PHE A 222 -5.12 -1.32 10.43
C PHE A 222 -6.34 -1.78 11.24
N LEU A 223 -7.00 -0.87 11.95
CA LEU A 223 -8.23 -1.15 12.69
C LEU A 223 -9.34 -1.64 11.76
N LYS A 224 -9.59 -0.94 10.65
CA LYS A 224 -10.58 -1.33 9.65
C LYS A 224 -10.32 -2.76 9.12
N ASN A 225 -9.07 -3.08 8.80
CA ASN A 225 -8.69 -4.39 8.26
C ASN A 225 -8.69 -5.53 9.30
N ASN A 226 -8.99 -5.22 10.56
CA ASN A 226 -9.18 -6.19 11.64
C ASN A 226 -10.57 -6.03 12.30
N ASP A 227 -11.55 -5.57 11.52
CA ASP A 227 -12.97 -5.46 11.86
C ASP A 227 -13.29 -4.52 13.05
N GLU A 228 -12.34 -3.68 13.46
CA GLU A 228 -12.51 -2.66 14.51
C GLU A 228 -13.07 -1.35 13.91
N PHE A 229 -14.25 -1.44 13.29
CA PHE A 229 -14.80 -0.39 12.42
C PHE A 229 -15.09 0.92 13.15
N GLU A 230 -15.74 0.90 14.33
CA GLU A 230 -16.06 2.09 15.10
C GLU A 230 -14.78 2.84 15.51
N LYS A 231 -13.76 2.09 15.94
CA LYS A 231 -12.47 2.70 16.28
C LYS A 231 -11.78 3.28 15.04
N SER A 232 -11.85 2.59 13.90
CA SER A 232 -11.28 3.08 12.66
C SER A 232 -11.91 4.39 12.19
N ILE A 233 -13.24 4.51 12.26
CA ILE A 233 -14.01 5.72 11.94
C ILE A 233 -13.53 6.91 12.77
N LYS A 234 -13.28 6.70 14.07
CA LYS A 234 -12.73 7.74 14.93
C LYS A 234 -11.42 8.30 14.38
N TYR A 235 -10.45 7.44 14.09
CA TYR A 235 -9.13 7.89 13.61
C TYR A 235 -9.17 8.47 12.19
N TYR A 236 -9.99 7.93 11.29
CA TYR A 236 -10.24 8.57 9.98
C TYR A 236 -10.82 9.97 10.15
N THR A 237 -11.77 10.15 11.08
CA THR A 237 -12.37 11.46 11.36
C THR A 237 -11.34 12.43 11.91
N GLU A 238 -10.45 11.99 12.80
CA GLU A 238 -9.33 12.81 13.27
C GLU A 238 -8.42 13.26 12.13
N VAL A 239 -8.15 12.40 11.14
CA VAL A 239 -7.37 12.78 9.96
C VAL A 239 -8.12 13.80 9.11
N LEU A 240 -9.42 13.59 8.84
CA LEU A 240 -10.23 14.53 8.03
C LEU A 240 -10.37 15.91 8.68
N ASN A 241 -10.30 16.02 10.00
CA ASN A 241 -10.28 17.31 10.70
C ASN A 241 -8.94 18.07 10.52
N LEU A 242 -7.89 17.40 10.02
CA LEU A 242 -6.55 17.97 9.85
C LEU A 242 -6.17 18.20 8.38
N ILE A 243 -6.99 17.76 7.44
CA ILE A 243 -6.72 17.87 6.00
C ILE A 243 -7.95 18.42 5.26
N ASP A 244 -7.73 19.02 4.10
CA ASP A 244 -8.78 19.48 3.18
C ASP A 244 -8.89 18.56 1.94
N GLU A 245 -9.84 18.87 1.05
CA GLU A 245 -10.10 18.11 -0.20
C GLU A 245 -8.87 18.08 -1.14
N ASN A 246 -7.95 19.05 -1.04
CA ASN A 246 -6.75 19.10 -1.89
C ASN A 246 -5.63 18.17 -1.39
N ASN A 247 -5.74 17.66 -0.17
CA ASN A 247 -4.76 16.72 0.37
C ASN A 247 -4.90 15.36 -0.33
N TYR A 248 -3.79 14.80 -0.81
CA TYR A 248 -3.78 13.52 -1.53
C TYR A 248 -4.28 12.33 -0.68
N LEU A 249 -4.34 12.45 0.65
CA LEU A 249 -4.95 11.45 1.54
C LEU A 249 -6.47 11.54 1.57
N TYR A 250 -7.07 12.71 1.28
CA TYR A 250 -8.50 12.93 1.45
C TYR A 250 -9.36 11.84 0.78
N PRO A 251 -9.17 11.49 -0.50
CA PRO A 251 -9.96 10.44 -1.12
C PRO A 251 -9.74 9.06 -0.50
N LYS A 252 -8.54 8.78 0.00
CA LYS A 252 -8.23 7.49 0.66
C LYS A 252 -8.82 7.39 2.07
N VAL A 253 -8.91 8.51 2.77
CA VAL A 253 -9.48 8.56 4.13
C VAL A 253 -11.01 8.48 4.05
N THR A 254 -11.63 9.19 3.12
CA THR A 254 -13.09 9.14 2.89
C THR A 254 -13.51 7.77 2.37
N ASP A 255 -12.76 7.16 1.46
CA ASP A 255 -12.98 5.76 1.05
C ASP A 255 -12.91 4.80 2.25
N GLY A 256 -11.80 4.82 2.98
CA GLY A 256 -11.61 3.94 4.14
C GLY A 256 -12.68 4.11 5.21
N ARG A 257 -13.12 5.34 5.51
CA ARG A 257 -14.18 5.62 6.47
C ARG A 257 -15.56 5.22 5.93
N GLY A 258 -15.80 5.44 4.63
CA GLY A 258 -17.02 5.02 3.96
C GLY A 258 -17.23 3.51 4.04
N VAL A 259 -16.18 2.71 3.77
CA VAL A 259 -16.22 1.26 3.96
C VAL A 259 -16.51 0.89 5.41
N ALA A 260 -15.86 1.56 6.38
CA ALA A 260 -16.09 1.27 7.78
C ALA A 260 -17.52 1.62 8.25
N TYR A 261 -18.12 2.71 7.74
CA TYR A 261 -19.52 3.04 7.98
C TYR A 261 -20.49 2.00 7.42
N GLU A 262 -20.22 1.50 6.19
CA GLU A 262 -21.06 0.45 5.60
C GLU A 262 -21.05 -0.82 6.47
N ARG A 263 -19.89 -1.23 6.95
CA ARG A 263 -19.73 -2.41 7.81
C ARG A 263 -20.48 -2.35 9.14
N ILE A 264 -20.78 -1.14 9.64
CA ILE A 264 -21.61 -0.94 10.84
C ILE A 264 -23.06 -0.54 10.49
N ASN A 265 -23.47 -0.74 9.24
CA ASN A 265 -24.81 -0.43 8.72
C ASN A 265 -25.20 1.06 8.73
N GLU A 266 -24.24 1.98 8.74
CA GLU A 266 -24.46 3.43 8.65
C GLU A 266 -24.39 3.89 7.18
N TRP A 267 -25.30 3.38 6.35
CA TRP A 267 -25.23 3.51 4.89
C TRP A 267 -25.19 4.96 4.38
N GLU A 268 -26.04 5.85 4.88
CA GLU A 268 -26.06 7.24 4.43
C GLU A 268 -24.70 7.94 4.60
N LYS A 269 -24.00 7.65 5.68
CA LYS A 269 -22.64 8.18 5.92
C LYS A 269 -21.62 7.49 5.01
N ALA A 270 -21.76 6.20 4.77
CA ALA A 270 -20.92 5.43 3.87
C ALA A 270 -21.00 5.97 2.44
N GLU A 271 -22.20 6.08 1.90
CA GLU A 271 -22.45 6.60 0.55
C GLU A 271 -21.88 8.01 0.37
N LYS A 272 -22.12 8.90 1.34
CA LYS A 272 -21.58 10.26 1.32
C LYS A 272 -20.06 10.27 1.24
N ASP A 273 -19.38 9.47 2.04
CA ASP A 273 -17.92 9.42 2.07
C ASP A 273 -17.35 8.81 0.78
N LEU A 274 -17.94 7.73 0.25
CA LEU A 274 -17.53 7.13 -1.02
C LEU A 274 -17.73 8.09 -2.21
N LEU A 275 -18.84 8.82 -2.24
CA LEU A 275 -19.09 9.85 -3.25
C LEU A 275 -18.10 11.03 -3.13
N ASN A 276 -17.75 11.45 -1.93
CA ASN A 276 -16.72 12.47 -1.71
C ASN A 276 -15.34 12.00 -2.19
N SER A 277 -15.00 10.74 -1.96
CA SER A 277 -13.77 10.14 -2.49
C SER A 277 -13.73 10.21 -4.01
N LEU A 278 -14.81 9.79 -4.68
CA LEU A 278 -14.92 9.78 -6.14
C LEU A 278 -15.01 11.19 -6.75
N LYS A 279 -15.55 12.19 -6.02
CA LYS A 279 -15.56 13.59 -6.45
C LYS A 279 -14.14 14.13 -6.62
N VAL A 280 -13.25 13.82 -5.68
CA VAL A 280 -11.86 14.29 -5.68
C VAL A 280 -10.97 13.43 -6.58
N SER A 281 -11.20 12.12 -6.59
CA SER A 281 -10.43 11.16 -7.39
C SER A 281 -11.37 10.21 -8.14
N PRO A 282 -11.82 10.56 -9.36
CA PRO A 282 -12.89 9.84 -10.07
C PRO A 282 -12.43 8.55 -10.77
N GLU A 283 -11.13 8.24 -10.75
CA GLU A 283 -10.54 7.06 -11.40
C GLU A 283 -10.09 5.99 -10.40
N GLN A 284 -10.86 5.82 -9.32
CA GLN A 284 -10.61 4.79 -8.31
C GLN A 284 -11.46 3.56 -8.61
N ALA A 285 -10.92 2.61 -9.39
CA ALA A 285 -11.66 1.42 -9.84
C ALA A 285 -12.33 0.66 -8.69
N TYR A 286 -11.64 0.49 -7.56
CA TYR A 286 -12.20 -0.25 -6.42
C TYR A 286 -13.29 0.53 -5.68
N VAL A 287 -13.19 1.85 -5.56
CA VAL A 287 -14.24 2.66 -4.93
C VAL A 287 -15.48 2.70 -5.81
N LEU A 288 -15.32 2.83 -7.13
CA LEU A 288 -16.41 2.71 -8.10
C LEU A 288 -17.11 1.36 -7.98
N ASN A 289 -16.34 0.26 -7.92
CA ASN A 289 -16.88 -1.08 -7.76
C ASN A 289 -17.62 -1.23 -6.43
N TYR A 290 -17.02 -0.80 -5.33
CA TYR A 290 -17.58 -0.96 -3.99
C TYR A 290 -18.94 -0.24 -3.85
N LEU A 291 -18.98 1.05 -4.24
CA LEU A 291 -20.22 1.84 -4.19
C LEU A 291 -21.31 1.25 -5.10
N ALA A 292 -20.93 0.89 -6.33
CA ALA A 292 -21.86 0.31 -7.29
C ALA A 292 -22.41 -1.02 -6.81
N TYR A 293 -21.57 -1.92 -6.30
CA TYR A 293 -22.00 -3.21 -5.76
C TYR A 293 -22.93 -3.03 -4.55
N SER A 294 -22.61 -2.11 -3.64
CA SER A 294 -23.47 -1.81 -2.49
C SER A 294 -24.86 -1.29 -2.91
N TRP A 295 -24.93 -0.47 -3.96
CA TRP A 295 -26.23 -0.05 -4.53
C TRP A 295 -27.01 -1.22 -5.15
N ILE A 296 -26.33 -2.13 -5.84
CA ILE A 296 -26.93 -3.32 -6.45
C ILE A 296 -27.53 -4.23 -5.39
N GLU A 297 -26.80 -4.47 -4.30
CA GLU A 297 -27.28 -5.30 -3.18
C GLU A 297 -28.52 -4.71 -2.49
N GLN A 298 -28.62 -3.37 -2.46
CA GLN A 298 -29.77 -2.66 -1.92
C GLN A 298 -30.92 -2.49 -2.94
N GLY A 299 -30.74 -2.92 -4.19
CA GLY A 299 -31.73 -2.78 -5.25
C GLY A 299 -31.93 -1.34 -5.75
N ILE A 300 -30.96 -0.43 -5.49
CA ILE A 300 -31.04 0.97 -5.90
C ILE A 300 -30.00 1.31 -6.96
N ASN A 301 -30.29 2.30 -7.82
CA ASN A 301 -29.35 2.84 -8.81
C ASN A 301 -28.67 1.80 -9.72
N ILE A 302 -29.29 0.64 -10.01
CA ILE A 302 -28.63 -0.51 -10.66
C ILE A 302 -28.06 -0.15 -12.04
N GLU A 303 -28.78 0.62 -12.86
CA GLU A 303 -28.28 1.06 -14.18
C GLU A 303 -27.07 2.00 -14.06
N LYS A 304 -27.11 2.93 -13.10
CA LYS A 304 -25.99 3.81 -12.80
C LYS A 304 -24.79 3.00 -12.28
N SER A 305 -25.05 2.00 -11.45
CA SER A 305 -24.03 1.05 -10.96
C SER A 305 -23.36 0.32 -12.12
N LEU A 306 -24.12 -0.18 -13.09
CA LEU A 306 -23.57 -0.84 -14.27
C LEU A 306 -22.65 0.09 -15.09
N GLN A 307 -23.00 1.37 -15.22
CA GLN A 307 -22.15 2.35 -15.89
C GLN A 307 -20.83 2.59 -15.10
N MET A 308 -20.92 2.71 -13.78
CA MET A 308 -19.74 2.87 -12.90
C MET A 308 -18.83 1.65 -12.94
N LEU A 309 -19.40 0.44 -12.96
CA LEU A 309 -18.64 -0.81 -13.05
C LEU A 309 -17.94 -0.96 -14.40
N LYS A 310 -18.59 -0.58 -15.51
CA LYS A 310 -17.96 -0.54 -16.84
C LYS A 310 -16.76 0.44 -16.84
N LYS A 311 -16.91 1.61 -16.20
CA LYS A 311 -15.78 2.54 -16.00
C LYS A 311 -14.66 1.92 -15.15
N ALA A 312 -14.99 1.26 -14.04
CA ALA A 312 -14.03 0.56 -13.20
C ALA A 312 -13.25 -0.50 -13.99
N ASN A 313 -13.93 -1.28 -14.82
CA ASN A 313 -13.30 -2.29 -15.69
C ASN A 313 -12.42 -1.70 -16.80
N GLN A 314 -12.72 -0.49 -17.29
CA GLN A 314 -11.82 0.23 -18.21
C GLN A 314 -10.52 0.65 -17.53
N ILE A 315 -10.59 1.08 -16.28
CA ILE A 315 -9.44 1.49 -15.45
C ILE A 315 -8.60 0.27 -15.07
N LYS A 316 -9.26 -0.80 -14.60
CA LYS A 316 -8.62 -2.04 -14.17
C LYS A 316 -9.22 -3.24 -14.90
N LYS A 317 -8.60 -3.58 -16.02
CA LYS A 317 -9.01 -4.72 -16.86
C LYS A 317 -8.69 -6.05 -16.18
N ASN A 318 -9.52 -7.06 -16.47
CA ASN A 318 -9.33 -8.45 -16.01
C ASN A 318 -9.30 -8.59 -14.47
N ASP A 319 -10.02 -7.73 -13.76
CA ASP A 319 -10.23 -7.90 -12.32
C ASP A 319 -11.52 -8.70 -12.10
N GLY A 320 -11.39 -9.90 -11.53
CA GLY A 320 -12.52 -10.84 -11.37
C GLY A 320 -13.66 -10.27 -10.53
N TYR A 321 -13.36 -9.47 -9.50
CA TYR A 321 -14.38 -8.84 -8.65
C TYR A 321 -15.18 -7.76 -9.38
N ILE A 322 -14.54 -6.96 -10.22
CA ILE A 322 -15.22 -5.94 -11.03
C ILE A 322 -16.09 -6.59 -12.09
N ILE A 323 -15.58 -7.66 -12.72
CA ILE A 323 -16.31 -8.42 -13.76
C ILE A 323 -17.51 -9.12 -13.15
N ASP A 324 -17.38 -9.73 -11.96
CA ASP A 324 -18.50 -10.30 -11.20
C ASP A 324 -19.57 -9.27 -10.92
N SER A 325 -19.18 -8.09 -10.40
CA SER A 325 -20.12 -7.02 -10.11
C SER A 325 -20.87 -6.53 -11.35
N ILE A 326 -20.24 -6.51 -12.55
CA ILE A 326 -20.92 -6.22 -13.81
C ILE A 326 -21.95 -7.31 -14.11
N GLY A 327 -21.55 -8.57 -14.02
CA GLY A 327 -22.44 -9.71 -14.23
C GLY A 327 -23.63 -9.69 -13.27
N TRP A 328 -23.38 -9.38 -11.99
CA TRP A 328 -24.41 -9.27 -10.97
C TRP A 328 -25.38 -8.10 -11.23
N ALA A 329 -24.88 -6.94 -11.67
CA ALA A 329 -25.72 -5.82 -12.10
C ALA A 329 -26.64 -6.22 -13.26
N LEU A 330 -26.11 -6.91 -14.27
CA LEU A 330 -26.87 -7.40 -15.41
C LEU A 330 -27.92 -8.43 -14.97
N PHE A 331 -27.58 -9.32 -14.05
CA PHE A 331 -28.48 -10.29 -13.45
C PHE A 331 -29.68 -9.60 -12.77
N LYS A 332 -29.42 -8.59 -11.94
CA LYS A 332 -30.45 -7.78 -11.26
C LYS A 332 -31.33 -6.95 -12.26
N LEU A 333 -30.79 -6.65 -13.43
CA LEU A 333 -31.52 -6.02 -14.54
C LEU A 333 -32.28 -7.04 -15.41
N HIS A 334 -32.35 -8.31 -15.02
CA HIS A 334 -32.95 -9.43 -15.76
C HIS A 334 -32.32 -9.68 -17.15
N ARG A 335 -31.11 -9.22 -17.38
CA ARG A 335 -30.30 -9.45 -18.59
C ARG A 335 -29.46 -10.73 -18.42
N HIS A 336 -30.16 -11.86 -18.28
CA HIS A 336 -29.54 -13.11 -17.79
C HIS A 336 -28.49 -13.70 -18.72
N GLU A 337 -28.68 -13.62 -20.06
CA GLU A 337 -27.66 -14.11 -21.02
C GLU A 337 -26.34 -13.32 -20.90
N GLU A 338 -26.43 -11.98 -20.87
CA GLU A 338 -25.24 -11.15 -20.72
C GLU A 338 -24.61 -11.34 -19.34
N ALA A 339 -25.42 -11.48 -18.29
CA ALA A 339 -24.92 -11.77 -16.95
C ALA A 339 -24.08 -13.05 -16.93
N LYS A 340 -24.55 -14.12 -17.60
CA LYS A 340 -23.87 -15.40 -17.70
C LYS A 340 -22.48 -15.25 -18.30
N GLU A 341 -22.32 -14.47 -19.39
CA GLU A 341 -21.03 -14.26 -20.03
C GLU A 341 -20.02 -13.58 -19.11
N TYR A 342 -20.44 -12.53 -18.40
CA TYR A 342 -19.56 -11.84 -17.44
C TYR A 342 -19.23 -12.71 -16.22
N LEU A 343 -20.21 -13.42 -15.66
CA LEU A 343 -20.00 -14.26 -14.47
C LEU A 343 -19.15 -15.50 -14.79
N GLU A 344 -19.27 -16.07 -15.99
CA GLU A 344 -18.39 -17.13 -16.46
C GLU A 344 -16.92 -16.64 -16.51
N LEU A 345 -16.69 -15.45 -17.06
CA LEU A 345 -15.35 -14.85 -17.09
C LEU A 345 -14.83 -14.57 -15.67
N ALA A 346 -15.71 -14.11 -14.76
CA ALA A 346 -15.33 -13.87 -13.36
C ALA A 346 -14.87 -15.16 -12.67
N VAL A 347 -15.60 -16.27 -12.85
CA VAL A 347 -15.23 -17.60 -12.34
C VAL A 347 -13.90 -18.08 -12.91
N LEU A 348 -13.63 -17.85 -14.20
CA LEU A 348 -12.35 -18.22 -14.82
C LEU A 348 -11.18 -17.45 -14.19
N LEU A 349 -11.39 -16.20 -13.79
CA LEU A 349 -10.37 -15.36 -13.13
C LEU A 349 -10.22 -15.67 -11.64
N MET A 350 -11.32 -16.03 -10.98
CA MET A 350 -11.39 -16.24 -9.52
C MET A 350 -12.12 -17.57 -9.19
N PRO A 351 -11.54 -18.72 -9.58
CA PRO A 351 -12.26 -19.99 -9.52
C PRO A 351 -12.58 -20.48 -8.10
N SER A 352 -11.87 -19.99 -7.08
CA SER A 352 -12.06 -20.40 -5.68
C SER A 352 -12.85 -19.39 -4.85
N ASP A 353 -13.37 -18.29 -5.46
CA ASP A 353 -14.20 -17.34 -4.73
C ASP A 353 -15.62 -17.86 -4.58
N PRO A 354 -16.17 -17.99 -3.34
CA PRO A 354 -17.48 -18.59 -3.13
C PRO A 354 -18.65 -17.72 -3.62
N VAL A 355 -18.51 -16.39 -3.54
CA VAL A 355 -19.57 -15.45 -3.96
C VAL A 355 -19.69 -15.45 -5.48
N ILE A 356 -18.55 -15.37 -6.18
CA ILE A 356 -18.51 -15.40 -7.66
C ILE A 356 -19.09 -16.71 -8.21
N ASN A 357 -18.77 -17.85 -7.59
CA ASN A 357 -19.33 -19.14 -7.99
C ASN A 357 -20.84 -19.24 -7.71
N ASP A 358 -21.33 -18.62 -6.63
CA ASP A 358 -22.75 -18.54 -6.31
C ASP A 358 -23.51 -17.68 -7.34
N HIS A 359 -23.01 -16.50 -7.66
CA HIS A 359 -23.58 -15.62 -8.68
C HIS A 359 -23.64 -16.30 -10.06
N PHE A 360 -22.59 -17.02 -10.44
CA PHE A 360 -22.58 -17.77 -11.70
C PHE A 360 -23.60 -18.91 -11.67
N GLY A 361 -23.71 -19.64 -10.57
CA GLY A 361 -24.76 -20.65 -10.37
C GLY A 361 -26.17 -20.06 -10.51
N ASP A 362 -26.43 -18.90 -9.92
CA ASP A 362 -27.71 -18.19 -10.04
C ASP A 362 -28.00 -17.82 -11.50
N SER A 363 -27.00 -17.30 -12.22
CA SER A 363 -27.11 -16.94 -13.62
C SER A 363 -27.37 -18.15 -14.52
N LEU A 364 -26.68 -19.25 -14.30
CA LEU A 364 -26.93 -20.51 -15.02
C LEU A 364 -28.35 -21.01 -14.79
N TRP A 365 -28.86 -20.93 -13.55
CA TRP A 365 -30.21 -21.33 -13.22
C TRP A 365 -31.27 -20.54 -13.99
N MET A 366 -31.10 -19.22 -14.08
CA MET A 366 -32.05 -18.35 -14.82
C MET A 366 -31.96 -18.52 -16.33
N ASN A 367 -30.87 -19.07 -16.86
CA ASN A 367 -30.68 -19.42 -18.27
C ASN A 367 -30.99 -20.91 -18.56
N ASP A 368 -31.75 -21.60 -17.71
CA ASP A 368 -32.15 -23.00 -17.81
C ASP A 368 -31.04 -24.05 -17.79
N TYR A 369 -29.78 -23.67 -17.44
CA TYR A 369 -28.69 -24.61 -17.22
C TYR A 369 -28.73 -25.19 -15.80
N LYS A 370 -29.82 -25.84 -15.43
CA LYS A 370 -30.15 -26.27 -14.06
C LYS A 370 -29.14 -27.24 -13.46
N ILE A 371 -28.55 -28.14 -14.27
CA ILE A 371 -27.57 -29.13 -13.82
C ILE A 371 -26.24 -28.41 -13.48
N GLN A 372 -25.80 -27.55 -14.39
CA GLN A 372 -24.56 -26.76 -14.18
C GLN A 372 -24.72 -25.82 -12.99
N ALA A 373 -25.86 -25.15 -12.81
CA ALA A 373 -26.14 -24.31 -11.65
C ALA A 373 -25.96 -25.08 -10.34
N ARG A 374 -26.55 -26.29 -10.24
CA ARG A 374 -26.40 -27.16 -9.07
C ARG A 374 -24.94 -27.61 -8.83
N TYR A 375 -24.18 -27.82 -9.91
CA TYR A 375 -22.76 -28.12 -9.81
C TYR A 375 -21.99 -26.98 -9.12
N TYR A 376 -22.15 -25.72 -9.58
CA TYR A 376 -21.49 -24.56 -8.99
C TYR A 376 -21.94 -24.29 -7.56
N TRP A 377 -23.24 -24.38 -7.25
CA TRP A 377 -23.74 -24.26 -5.88
C TRP A 377 -23.18 -25.36 -4.94
N ASN A 378 -23.05 -26.57 -5.42
CA ASN A 378 -22.44 -27.65 -4.63
C ASN A 378 -20.93 -27.41 -4.44
N TYR A 379 -20.27 -26.86 -5.45
CA TYR A 379 -18.86 -26.47 -5.37
C TYR A 379 -18.61 -25.40 -4.30
N VAL A 380 -19.48 -24.37 -4.21
CA VAL A 380 -19.42 -23.34 -3.17
C VAL A 380 -19.41 -23.95 -1.76
N LEU A 381 -20.20 -25.00 -1.50
CA LEU A 381 -20.24 -25.66 -0.18
C LEU A 381 -18.90 -26.30 0.24
N ASN A 382 -18.05 -26.63 -0.75
CA ASN A 382 -16.74 -27.25 -0.52
C ASN A 382 -15.58 -26.25 -0.41
N LEU A 383 -15.84 -24.97 -0.72
CA LEU A 383 -14.82 -23.92 -0.60
C LEU A 383 -14.60 -23.54 0.86
N LYS A 384 -13.33 -23.35 1.25
CA LYS A 384 -12.94 -23.06 2.65
C LYS A 384 -13.48 -21.71 3.14
N GLU A 385 -13.51 -20.72 2.26
CA GLU A 385 -13.88 -19.33 2.59
C GLU A 385 -15.40 -19.08 2.56
N THR A 386 -16.22 -20.09 2.33
CA THR A 386 -17.69 -19.97 2.33
C THR A 386 -18.19 -19.73 3.75
N ASP A 387 -18.76 -18.58 4.02
CA ASP A 387 -19.36 -18.24 5.28
C ASP A 387 -20.69 -18.99 5.53
N GLN A 388 -21.17 -18.95 6.78
CA GLN A 388 -22.38 -19.71 7.17
C GLN A 388 -23.65 -19.17 6.52
N LYS A 389 -23.75 -17.86 6.24
CA LYS A 389 -24.91 -17.24 5.59
C LYS A 389 -25.02 -17.72 4.15
N LEU A 390 -23.93 -17.68 3.42
CA LEU A 390 -23.85 -18.16 2.02
C LEU A 390 -24.10 -19.68 1.96
N ARG A 391 -23.51 -20.48 2.90
CA ARG A 391 -23.79 -21.93 2.99
C ARG A 391 -25.28 -22.23 3.11
N ASN A 392 -26.00 -21.51 3.95
CA ASN A 392 -27.42 -21.70 4.16
C ASN A 392 -28.23 -21.30 2.92
N SER A 393 -27.86 -20.18 2.27
CA SER A 393 -28.47 -19.73 1.00
C SER A 393 -28.31 -20.79 -0.08
N VAL A 394 -27.08 -21.27 -0.29
CA VAL A 394 -26.78 -22.27 -1.34
C VAL A 394 -27.48 -23.61 -1.07
N LYS A 395 -27.57 -24.06 0.18
CA LYS A 395 -28.35 -25.27 0.53
C LYS A 395 -29.82 -25.14 0.14
N ASN A 396 -30.43 -23.97 0.38
CA ASN A 396 -31.80 -23.69 -0.03
C ASN A 396 -31.94 -23.70 -1.58
N LYS A 397 -30.99 -23.10 -2.30
CA LYS A 397 -30.98 -23.12 -3.78
C LYS A 397 -30.85 -24.55 -4.33
N LEU A 398 -30.07 -25.41 -3.69
CA LEU A 398 -29.92 -26.80 -4.09
C LEU A 398 -31.25 -27.61 -3.91
N LEU A 399 -32.06 -27.27 -2.89
CA LEU A 399 -33.32 -27.94 -2.62
C LEU A 399 -34.44 -27.39 -3.51
N PHE A 400 -34.57 -26.08 -3.59
CA PHE A 400 -35.78 -25.43 -4.17
C PHE A 400 -35.50 -24.70 -5.49
N GLY A 401 -34.24 -24.56 -5.89
CA GLY A 401 -33.83 -23.70 -6.98
C GLY A 401 -33.72 -22.23 -6.56
N LYS A 402 -33.34 -21.38 -7.52
CA LYS A 402 -33.38 -19.91 -7.37
C LYS A 402 -34.77 -19.43 -7.79
N ASN A 403 -35.51 -18.77 -6.90
CA ASN A 403 -36.75 -18.13 -7.25
C ASN A 403 -36.50 -16.84 -8.03
N SER A 404 -37.40 -16.52 -8.98
CA SER A 404 -37.30 -15.32 -9.83
C SER A 404 -37.48 -14.00 -9.08
N ASP A 405 -37.97 -14.05 -7.84
CA ASP A 405 -38.41 -12.86 -7.08
C ASP A 405 -37.56 -12.55 -5.82
N LEU A 406 -36.34 -13.14 -5.71
CA LEU A 406 -35.41 -12.87 -4.60
C LEU A 406 -34.07 -12.32 -5.09
#